data_79ea56463e66cd3e77c151317986c46a
#
_entry.id   79ea56463e66cd3e77c151317986c46a
#
_cell.length_a   1.000
_cell.length_b   1.000
_cell.length_c   1.000
_cell.angle_alpha   90.00
_cell.angle_beta   90.00
_cell.angle_gamma   90.00
#
_symmetry.space_group_name_H-M   'P 1'
#
loop_
_entity.id
_entity.type
_entity.pdbx_description
1 polymer ?
#
loop_
_entity_poly.entity_id
_entity_poly.type
_entity_poly.pdbx_seq_one_letter_code
_entity_poly.pdbx_strand_id
1 'polypeptide(L)'
;MSGVLSVTQMNVGSANNVIAHTGELIGTVRAFQPDIRSMMLARLSEIVHNTSKAFGATAEIRFIDGYPPTINHGENVKFAASIAAELVGDENVSVDATPSMGAEDFAFILERCKGAYLYIGNGDSAKLHHQSFDFNDEISPIGSSYFVRLVEGSQPI
;
A
#
# COMPACT_ATOMS: atom_id res chain seq x y z
N MET A 1 3.10 -10.88 12.36
CA MET A 1 1.83 -11.16 11.63
C MET A 1 1.02 -9.87 11.63
N SER A 2 0.76 -9.25 10.48
CA SER A 2 0.02 -7.99 10.44
C SER A 2 -0.99 -8.01 9.30
N GLY A 3 -2.24 -7.70 9.65
CA GLY A 3 -3.32 -7.48 8.71
C GLY A 3 -4.22 -6.36 9.21
N VAL A 4 -4.81 -5.61 8.29
CA VAL A 4 -5.72 -4.51 8.59
C VAL A 4 -7.02 -4.72 7.82
N LEU A 5 -8.13 -4.63 8.55
CA LEU A 5 -9.49 -4.55 7.99
C LEU A 5 -10.06 -3.18 8.37
N SER A 6 -10.52 -2.45 7.40
CA SER A 6 -11.20 -1.16 7.61
C SER A 6 -12.52 -1.14 6.85
N VAL A 7 -13.61 -0.83 7.54
CA VAL A 7 -14.89 -0.48 6.91
C VAL A 7 -14.95 1.05 6.88
N THR A 8 -14.97 1.62 5.68
CA THR A 8 -14.78 3.07 5.47
C THR A 8 -16.02 3.76 4.94
N GLN A 9 -16.99 2.99 4.41
CA GLN A 9 -18.23 3.53 3.90
C GLN A 9 -19.42 2.67 4.36
N MET A 10 -20.54 3.32 4.62
CA MET A 10 -21.83 2.69 4.86
C MET A 10 -22.90 3.50 4.13
N ASN A 11 -23.58 2.85 3.20
CA ASN A 11 -24.63 3.44 2.38
C ASN A 11 -25.94 2.74 2.69
N VAL A 12 -26.90 3.45 3.27
CA VAL A 12 -28.19 2.89 3.66
C VAL A 12 -29.28 3.97 3.63
N GLY A 13 -30.43 3.63 3.07
CA GLY A 13 -31.58 4.51 3.00
C GLY A 13 -31.53 5.55 1.88
N SER A 14 -32.70 6.08 1.53
CA SER A 14 -32.88 7.09 0.48
C SER A 14 -33.81 8.23 0.88
N ALA A 15 -34.62 8.05 1.93
CA ALA A 15 -35.56 9.04 2.43
C ALA A 15 -35.81 8.89 3.93
N ASN A 16 -36.19 9.96 4.60
CA ASN A 16 -36.37 10.02 6.05
C ASN A 16 -37.57 9.25 6.59
N ASN A 17 -38.50 8.87 5.74
CA ASN A 17 -39.78 8.20 6.08
C ASN A 17 -39.88 6.81 5.45
N VAL A 18 -38.78 6.27 4.90
CA VAL A 18 -38.71 4.95 4.26
C VAL A 18 -37.64 4.10 4.93
N ILE A 19 -38.05 2.92 5.44
CA ILE A 19 -37.10 1.93 5.94
C ILE A 19 -36.36 1.32 4.74
N ALA A 20 -35.04 1.37 4.77
CA ALA A 20 -34.20 0.84 3.71
C ALA A 20 -34.37 -0.67 3.58
N HIS A 21 -34.54 -1.17 2.36
CA HIS A 21 -34.58 -2.59 2.05
C HIS A 21 -33.18 -3.21 2.01
N THR A 22 -32.19 -2.42 1.60
CA THR A 22 -30.80 -2.83 1.47
C THR A 22 -29.86 -1.79 2.08
N GLY A 23 -28.69 -2.25 2.49
CA GLY A 23 -27.57 -1.41 2.88
C GLY A 23 -26.27 -2.01 2.35
N GLU A 24 -25.28 -1.16 2.13
CA GLU A 24 -23.98 -1.53 1.62
C GLU A 24 -22.88 -1.06 2.58
N LEU A 25 -21.91 -1.92 2.83
CA LEU A 25 -20.67 -1.61 3.54
C LEU A 25 -19.50 -1.79 2.58
N ILE A 26 -18.62 -0.80 2.51
CA ILE A 26 -17.41 -0.86 1.67
C ILE A 26 -16.20 -0.68 2.57
N GLY A 27 -15.16 -1.46 2.29
CA GLY A 27 -13.95 -1.43 3.08
C GLY A 27 -12.73 -2.00 2.37
N THR A 28 -11.63 -2.08 3.10
CA THR A 28 -10.37 -2.62 2.59
C THR A 28 -9.81 -3.70 3.53
N VAL A 29 -9.20 -4.72 2.94
CA VAL A 29 -8.40 -5.73 3.65
C VAL A 29 -6.97 -5.62 3.14
N ARG A 30 -6.01 -5.49 4.07
CA ARG A 30 -4.59 -5.39 3.77
C ARG A 30 -3.82 -6.42 4.59
N ALA A 31 -2.91 -7.14 3.97
CA ALA A 31 -2.01 -8.09 4.64
C ALA A 31 -0.72 -8.21 3.85
N PHE A 32 0.40 -8.37 4.54
CA PHE A 32 1.70 -8.61 3.89
C PHE A 32 1.85 -10.06 3.41
N GLN A 33 1.15 -10.99 4.03
CA GLN A 33 1.29 -12.42 3.78
C GLN A 33 0.00 -12.99 3.17
N PRO A 34 0.09 -13.80 2.10
CA PRO A 34 -1.08 -14.35 1.42
C PRO A 34 -1.97 -15.25 2.31
N ASP A 35 -1.36 -16.02 3.21
CA ASP A 35 -2.06 -16.88 4.17
C ASP A 35 -2.90 -16.04 5.16
N ILE A 36 -2.34 -14.94 5.65
CA ILE A 36 -3.06 -14.01 6.53
C ILE A 36 -4.22 -13.35 5.77
N ARG A 37 -3.98 -12.92 4.52
CA ARG A 37 -5.06 -12.39 3.67
C ARG A 37 -6.18 -13.41 3.51
N SER A 38 -5.86 -14.64 3.13
CA SER A 38 -6.83 -15.71 2.92
C SER A 38 -7.64 -16.00 4.19
N MET A 39 -6.99 -16.08 5.32
CA MET A 39 -7.62 -16.26 6.63
C MET A 39 -8.57 -15.10 6.95
N MET A 40 -8.16 -13.84 6.72
CA MET A 40 -8.99 -12.66 6.97
C MET A 40 -10.24 -12.64 6.09
N LEU A 41 -10.12 -12.97 4.80
CA LEU A 41 -11.24 -13.00 3.86
C LEU A 41 -12.25 -14.09 4.24
N ALA A 42 -11.76 -15.29 4.58
CA ALA A 42 -12.61 -16.39 5.04
C ALA A 42 -13.36 -16.02 6.33
N ARG A 43 -12.64 -15.45 7.31
CA ARG A 43 -13.26 -15.05 8.58
C ARG A 43 -14.25 -13.89 8.41
N LEU A 44 -13.95 -12.93 7.56
CA LEU A 44 -14.86 -11.83 7.24
C LEU A 44 -16.16 -12.37 6.61
N SER A 45 -16.07 -13.29 5.65
CA SER A 45 -17.23 -13.93 5.05
C SER A 45 -18.11 -14.63 6.09
N GLU A 46 -17.48 -15.40 6.97
CA GLU A 46 -18.19 -16.11 8.05
C GLU A 46 -18.93 -15.13 8.98
N ILE A 47 -18.27 -14.06 9.40
CA ILE A 47 -18.86 -13.04 10.28
C ILE A 47 -20.04 -12.34 9.59
N VAL A 48 -19.87 -11.92 8.34
CA VAL A 48 -20.92 -11.24 7.57
C VAL A 48 -22.15 -12.11 7.43
N HIS A 49 -22.01 -13.36 7.00
CA HIS A 49 -23.16 -14.25 6.80
C HIS A 49 -23.83 -14.63 8.14
N ASN A 50 -23.07 -14.95 9.16
CA ASN A 50 -23.64 -15.34 10.46
C ASN A 50 -24.33 -14.16 11.16
N THR A 51 -23.76 -12.98 11.08
CA THR A 51 -24.36 -11.76 11.66
C THR A 51 -25.67 -11.43 10.94
N SER A 52 -25.69 -11.43 9.62
CA SER A 52 -26.90 -11.15 8.85
C SER A 52 -28.00 -12.15 9.17
N LYS A 53 -27.66 -13.44 9.23
CA LYS A 53 -28.61 -14.50 9.60
C LYS A 53 -29.19 -14.31 11.00
N ALA A 54 -28.37 -13.88 11.96
CA ALA A 54 -28.84 -13.65 13.32
C ALA A 54 -29.93 -12.56 13.41
N PHE A 55 -29.93 -11.63 12.46
CA PHE A 55 -30.93 -10.57 12.36
C PHE A 55 -32.03 -10.85 11.31
N GLY A 56 -32.14 -12.08 10.81
CA GLY A 56 -33.15 -12.47 9.80
C GLY A 56 -32.91 -11.83 8.41
N ALA A 57 -31.71 -11.35 8.15
CA ALA A 57 -31.30 -10.77 6.87
C ALA A 57 -30.42 -11.74 6.07
N THR A 58 -30.20 -11.39 4.82
CA THR A 58 -29.21 -12.05 3.94
C THR A 58 -28.11 -11.06 3.59
N ALA A 59 -26.89 -11.55 3.38
CA ALA A 59 -25.79 -10.73 2.91
C ALA A 59 -25.07 -11.42 1.77
N GLU A 60 -24.61 -10.60 0.84
CA GLU A 60 -23.65 -10.98 -0.19
C GLU A 60 -22.34 -10.24 0.10
N ILE A 61 -21.20 -10.92 -0.06
CA ILE A 61 -19.90 -10.31 0.06
C ILE A 61 -19.15 -10.51 -1.25
N ARG A 62 -18.55 -9.41 -1.75
CA ARG A 62 -17.74 -9.42 -2.95
C ARG A 62 -16.36 -8.91 -2.63
N PHE A 63 -15.36 -9.70 -2.96
CA PHE A 63 -13.95 -9.29 -2.88
C PHE A 63 -13.45 -8.86 -4.24
N ILE A 64 -12.77 -7.73 -4.27
CA ILE A 64 -12.09 -7.20 -5.46
C ILE A 64 -10.61 -7.19 -5.14
N ASP A 65 -9.82 -7.89 -5.95
CA ASP A 65 -8.38 -7.91 -5.77
C ASP A 65 -7.79 -6.53 -6.10
N GLY A 66 -6.96 -6.04 -5.19
CA GLY A 66 -6.16 -4.85 -5.35
C GLY A 66 -4.71 -5.20 -5.68
N TYR A 67 -3.78 -4.38 -5.20
CA TYR A 67 -2.34 -4.57 -5.41
C TYR A 67 -1.78 -5.65 -4.48
N PRO A 68 -0.81 -6.46 -4.94
CA PRO A 68 -0.03 -7.32 -4.06
C PRO A 68 0.88 -6.49 -3.14
N PRO A 69 1.49 -7.11 -2.11
CA PRO A 69 2.51 -6.43 -1.32
C PRO A 69 3.71 -6.04 -2.19
N THR A 70 4.22 -4.82 -2.00
CA THR A 70 5.45 -4.34 -2.63
C THR A 70 6.64 -4.95 -1.89
N ILE A 71 7.26 -5.96 -2.48
CA ILE A 71 8.39 -6.70 -1.88
C ILE A 71 9.64 -6.48 -2.73
N ASN A 72 10.58 -5.74 -2.17
CA ASN A 72 11.87 -5.48 -2.82
C ASN A 72 12.76 -6.71 -2.85
N HIS A 73 13.59 -6.84 -3.89
CA HIS A 73 14.59 -7.89 -4.00
C HIS A 73 15.89 -7.44 -3.32
N GLY A 74 16.40 -8.24 -2.39
CA GLY A 74 17.51 -7.86 -1.51
C GLY A 74 18.77 -7.35 -2.21
N GLU A 75 19.22 -8.00 -3.31
CA GLU A 75 20.39 -7.54 -4.06
C GLU A 75 20.13 -6.17 -4.76
N ASN A 76 18.90 -5.97 -5.25
CA ASN A 76 18.51 -4.70 -5.85
C ASN A 76 18.40 -3.59 -4.79
N VAL A 77 17.99 -3.91 -3.56
CA VAL A 77 18.01 -2.96 -2.43
C VAL A 77 19.42 -2.51 -2.11
N LYS A 78 20.38 -3.46 -2.04
CA LYS A 78 21.80 -3.13 -1.77
C LYS A 78 22.37 -2.21 -2.84
N PHE A 79 22.17 -2.55 -4.12
CA PHE A 79 22.62 -1.73 -5.24
C PHE A 79 21.95 -0.35 -5.24
N ALA A 80 20.65 -0.30 -5.07
CA ALA A 80 19.90 0.96 -5.02
C ALA A 80 20.34 1.86 -3.86
N ALA A 81 20.60 1.26 -2.68
CA ALA A 81 21.10 1.98 -1.51
C ALA A 81 22.52 2.51 -1.71
N SER A 82 23.42 1.74 -2.35
CA SER A 82 24.78 2.23 -2.64
C SER A 82 24.77 3.43 -3.57
N ILE A 83 23.94 3.44 -4.61
CA ILE A 83 23.77 4.59 -5.50
C ILE A 83 23.18 5.80 -4.77
N ALA A 84 22.21 5.58 -3.90
CA ALA A 84 21.65 6.67 -3.08
C ALA A 84 22.71 7.27 -2.14
N ALA A 85 23.52 6.43 -1.50
CA ALA A 85 24.58 6.86 -0.59
C ALA A 85 25.67 7.70 -1.28
N GLU A 86 25.99 7.40 -2.54
CA GLU A 86 26.90 8.25 -3.34
C GLU A 86 26.40 9.68 -3.51
N LEU A 87 25.07 9.87 -3.51
CA LEU A 87 24.46 11.18 -3.76
C LEU A 87 24.19 11.97 -2.47
N VAL A 88 23.77 11.29 -1.43
CA VAL A 88 23.28 11.96 -0.22
C VAL A 88 24.06 11.61 1.06
N GLY A 89 25.02 10.71 0.99
CA GLY A 89 25.78 10.18 2.13
C GLY A 89 25.08 8.97 2.78
N ASP A 90 25.88 8.05 3.33
CA ASP A 90 25.40 6.81 3.99
C ASP A 90 24.44 7.11 5.15
N GLU A 91 24.69 8.19 5.89
CA GLU A 91 23.89 8.60 7.04
C GLU A 91 22.46 9.01 6.68
N ASN A 92 22.19 9.30 5.42
CA ASN A 92 20.88 9.71 4.91
C ASN A 92 20.14 8.58 4.17
N VAL A 93 20.71 7.38 4.15
CA VAL A 93 20.10 6.21 3.50
C VAL A 93 19.72 5.17 4.56
N SER A 94 18.46 4.74 4.54
CA SER A 94 17.96 3.68 5.43
C SER A 94 17.45 2.50 4.63
N VAL A 95 17.91 1.29 4.96
CA VAL A 95 17.44 0.03 4.37
C VAL A 95 16.50 -0.75 5.30
N ASP A 96 16.33 -0.29 6.53
CA ASP A 96 15.54 -0.93 7.58
C ASP A 96 14.22 -0.19 7.84
N ALA A 97 13.59 0.31 6.78
CA ALA A 97 12.31 0.99 6.89
C ALA A 97 11.22 0.07 7.44
N THR A 98 10.44 0.56 8.40
CA THR A 98 9.28 -0.18 8.92
C THR A 98 8.27 -0.42 7.80
N PRO A 99 7.80 -1.68 7.62
CA PRO A 99 6.81 -1.98 6.60
C PRO A 99 5.54 -1.15 6.75
N SER A 100 5.08 -0.58 5.65
CA SER A 100 3.89 0.27 5.57
C SER A 100 2.74 -0.49 4.92
N MET A 101 1.51 -0.27 5.39
CA MET A 101 0.28 -0.83 4.79
C MET A 101 -0.23 0.00 3.60
N GLY A 102 0.64 0.78 2.96
CA GLY A 102 0.35 1.45 1.69
C GLY A 102 0.06 0.44 0.57
N ALA A 103 -0.50 0.92 -0.52
CA ALA A 103 -0.69 0.15 -1.74
C ALA A 103 0.06 0.85 -2.88
N GLU A 104 0.76 0.07 -3.69
CA GLU A 104 1.62 0.57 -4.76
C GLU A 104 1.55 -0.38 -5.96
N ASP A 105 1.29 0.15 -7.15
CA ASP A 105 1.17 -0.66 -8.36
C ASP A 105 2.52 -1.19 -8.89
N PHE A 106 3.63 -0.57 -8.50
CA PHE A 106 4.97 -1.08 -8.76
C PHE A 106 5.18 -2.51 -8.23
N ALA A 107 4.34 -2.95 -7.28
CA ALA A 107 4.32 -4.32 -6.79
C ALA A 107 4.15 -5.34 -7.91
N PHE A 108 3.32 -5.07 -8.93
CA PHE A 108 3.17 -5.94 -10.09
C PHE A 108 4.43 -6.04 -10.96
N ILE A 109 5.24 -4.98 -11.00
CA ILE A 109 6.53 -4.99 -11.70
C ILE A 109 7.49 -5.88 -10.92
N LEU A 110 7.54 -5.76 -9.58
CA LEU A 110 8.41 -6.56 -8.72
C LEU A 110 8.09 -8.06 -8.74
N GLU A 111 6.85 -8.45 -9.01
CA GLU A 111 6.49 -9.86 -9.21
C GLU A 111 7.06 -10.44 -10.52
N ARG A 112 7.39 -9.61 -11.50
CA ARG A 112 7.83 -10.01 -12.84
C ARG A 112 9.31 -9.73 -13.10
N CYS A 113 9.83 -8.67 -12.49
CA CYS A 113 11.20 -8.20 -12.67
C CYS A 113 11.85 -7.96 -11.33
N LYS A 114 13.14 -8.33 -11.22
CA LYS A 114 13.94 -7.99 -10.05
C LYS A 114 14.13 -6.49 -9.96
N GLY A 115 13.88 -5.89 -8.81
CA GLY A 115 13.97 -4.44 -8.61
C GLY A 115 13.83 -4.04 -7.15
N ALA A 116 13.84 -2.75 -6.92
CA ALA A 116 13.59 -2.13 -5.63
C ALA A 116 12.76 -0.85 -5.79
N TYR A 117 11.81 -0.66 -4.92
CA TYR A 117 11.01 0.55 -4.75
C TYR A 117 11.58 1.33 -3.56
N LEU A 118 11.84 2.60 -3.76
CA LEU A 118 12.44 3.47 -2.75
C LEU A 118 11.53 4.67 -2.48
N TYR A 119 11.70 5.24 -1.29
CA TYR A 119 11.10 6.50 -0.91
C TYR A 119 12.16 7.59 -0.79
N ILE A 120 11.80 8.81 -1.19
CA ILE A 120 12.58 10.01 -0.89
C ILE A 120 11.82 10.81 0.15
N GLY A 121 12.52 11.23 1.21
CA GLY A 121 11.92 12.07 2.25
C GLY A 121 11.52 13.44 1.71
N ASN A 122 10.32 13.90 2.04
CA ASN A 122 9.77 15.20 1.61
C ASN A 122 10.07 16.34 2.60
N GLY A 123 10.85 16.06 3.65
CA GLY A 123 11.07 17.01 4.75
C GLY A 123 9.89 17.08 5.72
N ASP A 124 9.81 18.17 6.48
CA ASP A 124 8.71 18.41 7.43
C ASP A 124 7.48 18.91 6.69
N SER A 125 6.60 17.99 6.31
CA SER A 125 5.39 18.27 5.56
C SER A 125 4.21 17.44 6.07
N ALA A 126 2.99 17.84 5.69
CA ALA A 126 1.81 17.02 5.92
C ALA A 126 1.96 15.66 5.20
N LYS A 127 1.31 14.61 5.75
CA LYS A 127 1.37 13.26 5.18
C LYS A 127 0.73 13.22 3.78
N LEU A 128 1.17 12.25 2.97
CA LEU A 128 0.53 11.92 1.69
C LEU A 128 -1.01 11.83 1.86
N HIS A 129 -1.74 12.32 0.86
CA HIS A 129 -3.20 12.41 0.83
C HIS A 129 -3.83 13.39 1.84
N HIS A 130 -3.04 14.12 2.62
CA HIS A 130 -3.57 15.22 3.43
C HIS A 130 -3.82 16.43 2.54
N GLN A 131 -4.89 17.19 2.82
CA GLN A 131 -5.25 18.38 2.02
C GLN A 131 -4.18 19.49 1.99
N SER A 132 -3.29 19.49 2.97
CA SER A 132 -2.17 20.42 3.09
C SER A 132 -0.83 19.77 2.71
N PHE A 133 -0.86 18.63 2.00
CA PHE A 133 0.39 18.05 1.50
C PHE A 133 0.99 18.99 0.45
N ASP A 134 2.27 19.28 0.62
CA ASP A 134 3.06 20.08 -0.32
C ASP A 134 4.31 19.29 -0.69
N PHE A 135 4.53 19.15 -1.99
CA PHE A 135 5.70 18.46 -2.51
C PHE A 135 6.93 19.39 -2.42
N ASN A 136 8.00 18.89 -1.87
CA ASN A 136 9.24 19.64 -1.79
C ASN A 136 10.02 19.56 -3.12
N ASP A 137 9.96 20.60 -3.94
CA ASP A 137 10.64 20.67 -5.23
C ASP A 137 12.17 20.53 -5.12
N GLU A 138 12.75 20.83 -3.95
CA GLU A 138 14.20 20.70 -3.71
C GLU A 138 14.70 19.25 -3.79
N ILE A 139 13.82 18.26 -3.64
CA ILE A 139 14.20 16.85 -3.77
C ILE A 139 14.21 16.36 -5.23
N SER A 140 13.64 17.12 -6.17
CA SER A 140 13.56 16.72 -7.58
C SER A 140 14.94 16.53 -8.23
N PRO A 141 15.95 17.40 -8.01
CA PRO A 141 17.31 17.17 -8.50
C PRO A 141 17.95 15.90 -7.94
N ILE A 142 17.68 15.56 -6.67
CA ILE A 142 18.19 14.34 -6.03
C ILE A 142 17.60 13.13 -6.73
N GLY A 143 16.27 13.10 -6.91
CA GLY A 143 15.58 12.00 -7.59
C GLY A 143 16.03 11.81 -9.03
N SER A 144 16.20 12.92 -9.78
CA SER A 144 16.68 12.88 -11.16
C SER A 144 18.12 12.36 -11.24
N SER A 145 19.01 12.87 -10.38
CA SER A 145 20.40 12.43 -10.31
C SER A 145 20.52 10.96 -9.91
N TYR A 146 19.65 10.50 -9.01
CA TYR A 146 19.59 9.09 -8.62
C TYR A 146 19.35 8.18 -9.82
N PHE A 147 18.36 8.48 -10.68
CA PHE A 147 18.09 7.67 -11.85
C PHE A 147 19.24 7.69 -12.86
N VAL A 148 19.90 8.84 -13.05
CA VAL A 148 21.09 8.91 -13.90
C VAL A 148 22.19 8.01 -13.36
N ARG A 149 22.53 8.12 -12.09
CA ARG A 149 23.57 7.30 -11.46
C ARG A 149 23.22 5.81 -11.43
N LEU A 150 21.94 5.48 -11.27
CA LEU A 150 21.46 4.11 -11.32
C LEU A 150 21.74 3.46 -12.68
N VAL A 151 21.49 4.19 -13.77
CA VAL A 151 21.76 3.72 -15.14
C VAL A 151 23.26 3.59 -15.38
N GLU A 152 24.05 4.61 -15.03
CA GLU A 152 25.51 4.59 -15.16
C GLU A 152 26.16 3.46 -14.37
N GLY A 153 25.71 3.22 -13.13
CA GLY A 153 26.23 2.16 -12.28
C GLY A 153 25.81 0.76 -12.71
N SER A 154 24.65 0.64 -13.40
CA SER A 154 24.16 -0.65 -13.90
C SER A 154 24.78 -1.09 -15.23
N GLN A 155 25.38 -0.16 -15.96
CA GLN A 155 26.00 -0.39 -17.27
C GLN A 155 27.45 0.13 -17.23
N PRO A 156 28.36 -0.61 -16.57
CA PRO A 156 29.76 -0.20 -16.55
C PRO A 156 30.30 -0.15 -17.98
N ILE A 157 30.88 1.01 -18.33
CA ILE A 157 31.55 1.27 -19.62
C ILE A 157 32.88 0.53 -19.64
#